data_c0e35dff6cb45a2afb5d05190a735555
#
_entry.id   c0e35dff6cb45a2afb5d05190a735555
#
_cell.length_a   1.000
_cell.length_b   1.000
_cell.length_c   1.000
_cell.angle_alpha   90.00
_cell.angle_beta   90.00
_cell.angle_gamma   90.00
#
_symmetry.space_group_name_H-M   'P 1'
#
loop_
_entity.id
_entity.type
_entity.pdbx_description
1 polymer ?
#
loop_
_entity_poly.entity_id
_entity_poly.type
_entity_poly.pdbx_seq_one_letter_code
_entity_poly.pdbx_strand_id
1 'polypeptide(L)'
;MSANLALMCKSHNYRSNSINNVYSVGNWVIAENRRKDLLGQQVVLTESQQSPAYLGGTIVGFVPTQNGKKCEVVFQVDNTLTGNTDAVGHQGWGSGRGVCYI
;
A
#
# COMPACT_ATOMS: atom_id res chain seq x y z
N MET A 1 -5.86 6.24 13.42
CA MET A 1 -5.87 4.91 12.78
C MET A 1 -4.46 4.46 12.48
N SER A 2 -4.20 3.18 12.61
CA SER A 2 -2.87 2.61 12.36
C SER A 2 -2.78 2.05 10.95
N ALA A 3 -1.65 2.24 10.30
CA ALA A 3 -1.36 1.58 9.03
C ALA A 3 -0.70 0.22 9.30
N ASN A 4 -0.94 -0.73 8.42
CA ASN A 4 -0.36 -2.08 8.50
C ASN A 4 0.63 -2.34 7.37
N LEU A 5 0.49 -1.62 6.26
CA LEU A 5 1.32 -1.74 5.09
C LEU A 5 1.60 -0.35 4.54
N ALA A 6 2.82 -0.09 4.14
CA ALA A 6 3.16 1.14 3.43
C ALA A 6 3.85 0.80 2.12
N LEU A 7 3.51 1.55 1.08
CA LEU A 7 4.05 1.39 -0.27
C LEU A 7 4.63 2.72 -0.71
N MET A 8 5.88 2.69 -1.18
CA MET A 8 6.54 3.89 -1.68
C MET A 8 6.18 4.08 -3.15
N CYS A 9 5.25 4.98 -3.43
CA CYS A 9 4.75 5.26 -4.78
C CYS A 9 5.03 6.73 -5.12
N LYS A 10 6.26 7.01 -5.55
CA LYS A 10 6.72 8.38 -5.83
C LYS A 10 5.96 9.05 -6.96
N SER A 11 5.62 8.29 -7.99
CA SER A 11 5.02 8.84 -9.21
C SER A 11 3.51 8.97 -9.12
N HIS A 12 2.90 8.59 -7.99
CA HIS A 12 1.45 8.64 -7.81
C HIS A 12 0.69 7.93 -8.94
N ASN A 13 1.23 6.81 -9.42
CA ASN A 13 0.68 6.10 -10.57
C ASN A 13 -0.40 5.08 -10.21
N TYR A 14 -1.08 5.27 -9.09
CA TYR A 14 -2.24 4.48 -8.75
C TYR A 14 -3.38 4.76 -9.73
N ARG A 15 -4.28 3.80 -9.91
CA ARG A 15 -5.40 3.91 -10.83
C ARG A 15 -6.72 3.89 -10.06
N SER A 16 -7.61 4.82 -10.43
CA SER A 16 -8.97 4.85 -9.89
C SER A 16 -9.85 3.89 -10.68
N ASN A 17 -10.61 3.06 -9.99
CA ASN A 17 -11.61 2.20 -10.63
C ASN A 17 -12.95 2.89 -10.82
N SER A 18 -13.05 4.17 -10.45
CA SER A 18 -14.26 5.00 -10.62
C SER A 18 -15.50 4.48 -9.87
N ILE A 19 -15.35 3.48 -9.01
CA ILE A 19 -16.45 2.90 -8.24
C ILE A 19 -16.07 2.94 -6.77
N ASN A 20 -16.88 3.63 -5.96
CA ASN A 20 -16.78 3.64 -4.50
C ASN A 20 -15.37 4.02 -3.96
N ASN A 21 -14.63 4.85 -4.69
CA ASN A 21 -13.28 5.26 -4.32
C ASN A 21 -12.32 4.06 -4.13
N VAL A 22 -12.46 3.07 -5.00
CA VAL A 22 -11.54 1.93 -5.03
C VAL A 22 -10.42 2.22 -6.01
N TYR A 23 -9.20 2.08 -5.54
CA TYR A 23 -7.99 2.36 -6.31
C TYR A 23 -7.11 1.13 -6.35
N SER A 24 -6.26 1.03 -7.36
CA SER A 24 -5.25 -0.02 -7.44
C SER A 24 -3.89 0.58 -7.71
N VAL A 25 -2.86 -0.03 -7.15
CA VAL A 25 -1.47 0.40 -7.32
C VAL A 25 -0.59 -0.85 -7.42
N GLY A 26 0.28 -0.90 -8.38
CA GLY A 26 1.22 -2.01 -8.60
C GLY A 26 2.58 -1.49 -9.05
N ASN A 27 3.57 -2.32 -9.23
CA ASN A 27 3.56 -3.75 -8.86
C ASN A 27 4.46 -3.94 -7.65
N TRP A 28 4.05 -4.76 -6.70
CA TRP A 28 4.77 -4.90 -5.43
C TRP A 28 5.11 -6.36 -5.17
N VAL A 29 6.27 -6.59 -4.55
CA VAL A 29 6.67 -7.92 -4.13
C VAL A 29 6.09 -8.15 -2.73
N ILE A 30 4.98 -8.87 -2.66
CA ILE A 30 4.31 -9.23 -1.40
C ILE A 30 4.02 -10.71 -1.45
N ALA A 31 4.56 -11.47 -0.49
CA ALA A 31 4.39 -12.92 -0.43
C ALA A 31 2.90 -13.29 -0.32
N GLU A 32 2.51 -14.40 -0.95
CA GLU A 32 1.11 -14.82 -0.97
C GLU A 32 0.51 -14.99 0.42
N ASN A 33 1.25 -15.57 1.36
CA ASN A 33 0.76 -15.74 2.72
C ASN A 33 0.55 -14.40 3.43
N ARG A 34 1.34 -13.39 3.08
CA ARG A 34 1.15 -12.02 3.59
C ARG A 34 -0.10 -11.38 3.02
N ARG A 35 -0.40 -11.63 1.74
CA ARG A 35 -1.58 -11.06 1.09
C ARG A 35 -2.86 -11.44 1.83
N LYS A 36 -2.99 -12.68 2.25
CA LYS A 36 -4.16 -13.15 2.99
C LYS A 36 -4.32 -12.41 4.31
N ASP A 37 -3.20 -12.17 5.02
CA ASP A 37 -3.23 -11.50 6.31
C ASP A 37 -3.52 -10.00 6.17
N LEU A 38 -3.20 -9.42 5.02
CA LEU A 38 -3.37 -7.99 4.79
C LEU A 38 -4.78 -7.61 4.33
N LEU A 39 -5.60 -8.57 3.88
CA LEU A 39 -6.98 -8.27 3.50
C LEU A 39 -7.73 -7.66 4.68
N GLY A 40 -8.39 -6.52 4.43
CA GLY A 40 -9.10 -5.78 5.46
C GLY A 40 -8.22 -4.89 6.32
N GLN A 41 -6.92 -4.91 6.14
CA GLN A 41 -5.97 -4.07 6.87
C GLN A 41 -5.78 -2.73 6.15
N GLN A 42 -5.05 -1.83 6.78
CA GLN A 42 -4.85 -0.48 6.27
C GLN A 42 -3.54 -0.36 5.50
N VAL A 43 -3.60 0.24 4.32
CA VAL A 43 -2.44 0.54 3.49
C VAL A 43 -2.28 2.04 3.33
N VAL A 44 -1.03 2.51 3.31
CA VAL A 44 -0.72 3.91 3.02
C VAL A 44 0.29 4.00 1.88
N LEU A 45 0.16 5.05 1.08
CA LEU A 45 1.11 5.36 0.01
C LEU A 45 1.94 6.56 0.41
N THR A 46 3.25 6.47 0.23
CA THR A 46 4.18 7.55 0.56
C THR A 46 5.08 7.84 -0.64
N GLU A 47 5.68 9.03 -0.64
CA GLU A 47 6.64 9.40 -1.68
C GLU A 47 8.06 8.96 -1.33
N SER A 48 8.36 8.79 -0.04
CA SER A 48 9.66 8.32 0.42
C SER A 48 9.52 7.68 1.79
N GLN A 49 10.59 7.07 2.29
CA GLN A 49 10.61 6.46 3.63
C GLN A 49 10.46 7.50 4.75
N GLN A 50 10.69 8.76 4.46
CA GLN A 50 10.63 9.85 5.43
C GLN A 50 9.41 10.76 5.26
N SER A 51 8.57 10.48 4.29
CA SER A 51 7.39 11.31 4.00
C SER A 51 6.15 10.75 4.65
N PRO A 52 5.23 11.60 5.15
CA PRO A 52 3.93 11.13 5.57
C PRO A 52 3.13 10.61 4.37
N ALA A 53 2.10 9.83 4.65
CA ALA A 53 1.24 9.27 3.62
C ALA A 53 0.46 10.39 2.90
N TYR A 54 0.40 10.30 1.58
CA TYR A 54 -0.45 11.20 0.80
C TYR A 54 -1.80 10.57 0.46
N LEU A 55 -1.92 9.26 0.62
CA LEU A 55 -3.13 8.51 0.31
C LEU A 55 -3.12 7.23 1.15
N GLY A 56 -4.29 6.72 1.46
CA GLY A 56 -4.40 5.44 2.14
C GLY A 56 -5.80 4.89 2.08
N GLY A 57 -5.96 3.66 2.52
CA GLY A 57 -7.25 3.00 2.50
C GLY A 57 -7.23 1.61 3.11
N THR A 58 -8.36 0.94 2.98
CA THR A 58 -8.55 -0.43 3.44
C THR A 58 -8.31 -1.38 2.27
N ILE A 59 -7.45 -2.36 2.45
CA ILE A 59 -7.11 -3.33 1.41
C ILE A 59 -8.33 -4.23 1.19
N VAL A 60 -8.81 -4.26 -0.06
CA VAL A 60 -9.97 -5.09 -0.44
C VAL A 60 -9.59 -6.23 -1.37
N GLY A 61 -8.38 -6.24 -1.91
CA GLY A 61 -7.94 -7.32 -2.76
C GLY A 61 -6.52 -7.13 -3.28
N PHE A 62 -6.06 -8.16 -3.98
CA PHE A 62 -4.78 -8.15 -4.67
C PHE A 62 -4.98 -8.75 -6.07
N VAL A 63 -4.29 -8.19 -7.05
CA VAL A 63 -4.30 -8.72 -8.42
C VAL A 63 -2.90 -9.23 -8.73
N PRO A 64 -2.72 -10.55 -8.89
CA PRO A 64 -1.39 -11.11 -9.20
C PRO A 64 -0.91 -10.62 -10.56
N THR A 65 0.39 -10.35 -10.64
CA THR A 65 1.08 -9.97 -11.88
C THR A 65 2.37 -10.77 -12.00
N GLN A 66 2.93 -10.83 -13.20
CA GLN A 66 4.22 -11.50 -13.45
C GLN A 66 4.24 -12.94 -12.89
N ASN A 67 3.22 -13.73 -13.25
CA ASN A 67 3.08 -15.12 -12.82
C ASN A 67 2.99 -15.27 -11.28
N GLY A 68 2.37 -14.29 -10.64
CA GLY A 68 2.17 -14.30 -9.19
C GLY A 68 3.36 -13.80 -8.37
N LYS A 69 4.47 -13.44 -9.02
CA LYS A 69 5.66 -12.93 -8.31
C LYS A 69 5.44 -11.55 -7.72
N LYS A 70 4.58 -10.76 -8.35
CA LYS A 70 4.20 -9.43 -7.88
C LYS A 70 2.69 -9.32 -7.86
N CYS A 71 2.19 -8.23 -7.29
CA CYS A 71 0.76 -7.99 -7.26
C CYS A 71 0.47 -6.49 -7.27
N GLU A 72 -0.73 -6.15 -7.75
CA GLU A 72 -1.33 -4.86 -7.47
C GLU A 72 -2.09 -4.95 -6.16
N VAL A 73 -2.05 -3.88 -5.38
CA VAL A 73 -2.84 -3.75 -4.16
C VAL A 73 -4.09 -2.96 -4.51
N VAL A 74 -5.25 -3.52 -4.21
CA VAL A 74 -6.54 -2.87 -4.43
C VAL A 74 -7.09 -2.43 -3.07
N PHE A 75 -7.41 -1.15 -2.95
CA PHE A 75 -7.84 -0.61 -1.67
C PHE A 75 -8.96 0.42 -1.85
N GLN A 76 -9.82 0.49 -0.85
CA GLN A 76 -10.85 1.53 -0.78
C GLN A 76 -10.28 2.71 0.00
N VAL A 77 -10.30 3.89 -0.61
CA VAL A 77 -9.69 5.10 -0.03
C VAL A 77 -10.34 5.45 1.30
N ASP A 78 -9.50 5.76 2.27
CA ASP A 78 -9.91 6.29 3.58
C ASP A 78 -9.09 7.55 3.85
N ASN A 79 -9.76 8.70 3.74
CA ASN A 79 -9.10 10.00 3.87
C ASN A 79 -8.50 10.24 5.26
N THR A 80 -8.92 9.49 6.27
CA THR A 80 -8.33 9.61 7.61
C THR A 80 -6.88 9.16 7.67
N LEU A 81 -6.42 8.40 6.66
CA LEU A 81 -5.02 7.95 6.57
C LEU A 81 -4.11 8.95 5.86
N THR A 82 -4.66 10.00 5.25
CA THR A 82 -3.83 11.06 4.66
C THR A 82 -3.07 11.80 5.77
N GLY A 83 -1.77 11.92 5.61
CA GLY A 83 -0.90 12.50 6.63
C GLY A 83 -0.42 11.51 7.69
N ASN A 84 -0.81 10.22 7.59
CA ASN A 84 -0.36 9.18 8.51
C ASN A 84 1.17 9.06 8.48
N THR A 85 1.79 8.95 9.66
CA THR A 85 3.24 8.93 9.81
C THR A 85 3.78 7.59 10.31
N ASP A 86 2.96 6.55 10.37
CA ASP A 86 3.38 5.26 10.93
C ASP A 86 4.57 4.65 10.20
N ALA A 87 4.70 4.94 8.90
CA ALA A 87 5.80 4.41 8.08
C ALA A 87 7.04 5.32 8.08
N VAL A 88 6.96 6.54 8.60
CA VAL A 88 8.07 7.49 8.55
C VAL A 88 9.24 6.95 9.36
N GLY A 89 10.37 6.70 8.70
CA GLY A 89 11.56 6.16 9.35
C GLY A 89 11.39 4.77 9.94
N HIS A 90 10.35 4.04 9.55
CA HIS A 90 10.06 2.70 10.08
C HIS A 90 11.14 1.70 9.65
N GLN A 91 11.52 0.80 10.54
CA GLN A 91 12.52 -0.21 10.24
C GLN A 91 12.05 -1.24 9.20
N GLY A 92 10.75 -1.38 9.01
CA GLY A 92 10.17 -2.32 8.05
C GLY A 92 10.45 -2.02 6.59
N TRP A 93 10.99 -0.85 6.26
CA TRP A 93 11.35 -0.53 4.87
C TRP A 93 12.46 -1.43 4.31
N GLY A 94 13.34 -1.92 5.14
CA GLY A 94 14.34 -2.92 4.79
C GLY A 94 15.16 -2.55 3.55
N SER A 95 15.17 -3.44 2.56
CA SER A 95 16.09 -3.42 1.42
C SER A 95 15.69 -2.50 0.27
N GLY A 96 14.79 -1.52 0.47
CA GLY A 96 14.49 -0.55 -0.56
C GLY A 96 13.54 -1.02 -1.66
N ARG A 97 12.77 -2.06 -1.43
CA ARG A 97 11.77 -2.56 -2.39
C ARG A 97 10.51 -1.72 -2.43
N GLY A 98 10.43 -0.69 -1.61
CA GLY A 98 9.27 0.17 -1.56
C GLY A 98 8.08 -0.40 -0.80
N VAL A 99 8.27 -1.49 -0.07
CA VAL A 99 7.22 -2.13 0.75
C VAL A 99 7.66 -2.14 2.20
N CYS A 100 6.78 -1.70 3.09
CA CYS A 100 7.04 -1.69 4.53
C CYS A 100 5.89 -2.38 5.26
N TYR A 101 6.19 -3.40 6.03
CA TYR A 101 5.21 -4.05 6.91
C TYR A 101 5.29 -3.39 8.28
N ILE A 102 4.20 -2.78 8.69
CA ILE A 102 4.11 -2.00 9.93
C ILE A 102 3.50 -2.83 11.06
#